data_251c53b44442283e1e6cdd376476efb0
#
_entry.id   251c53b44442283e1e6cdd376476efb0
#
_cell.length_a   1.000
_cell.length_b   1.000
_cell.length_c   1.000
_cell.angle_alpha   90.00
_cell.angle_beta   90.00
_cell.angle_gamma   90.00
#
_symmetry.space_group_name_H-M   'P 1'
#
loop_
_entity.id
_entity.type
_entity.pdbx_description
1 polymer ?
#
loop_
_entity_poly.entity_id
_entity_poly.type
_entity_poly.pdbx_seq_one_letter_code
_entity_poly.pdbx_strand_id
1 'polypeptide(L)'
;MKRILFASMIGIAAVLTAFIPSSDSTLDLPSTTAQAGTWVVDKPHTNVKFSVAHLVISDVDGNFKSFDGTMESSKADFSDAKITFTADVSSINTDNEMRDNHLKSDEFFNAAKFPQMKFVSTSFTPLGDNKYKLVGNLTIRDVTKSVTFDVKYGGTVAAMGGTHAGFKATTTIDRFDYNLKWSKTTEAGGMVAGKDVEITINADFKKS
;
A
#
# COMPACT_ATOMS: atom_id res chain seq x y z
N MET A 1 -47.37 -75.05 -41.64
CA MET A 1 -46.01 -74.60 -41.40
C MET A 1 -46.05 -73.07 -41.51
N LYS A 2 -46.18 -72.39 -40.38
CA LYS A 2 -46.29 -70.93 -40.33
C LYS A 2 -45.01 -70.39 -39.73
N ARG A 3 -44.27 -69.58 -40.48
CA ARG A 3 -43.08 -68.86 -40.02
C ARG A 3 -43.50 -67.54 -39.33
N ILE A 4 -43.18 -67.38 -38.08
CA ILE A 4 -43.36 -66.17 -37.35
C ILE A 4 -42.07 -65.38 -37.41
N LEU A 5 -42.11 -64.19 -37.99
CA LEU A 5 -41.01 -63.20 -37.93
C LEU A 5 -41.14 -62.40 -36.67
N PHE A 6 -40.06 -62.36 -35.81
CA PHE A 6 -39.91 -61.44 -34.72
C PHE A 6 -39.17 -60.20 -35.25
N ALA A 7 -39.82 -59.05 -35.22
CA ALA A 7 -39.20 -57.79 -35.48
C ALA A 7 -38.64 -57.22 -34.15
N SER A 8 -37.33 -57.12 -34.11
CA SER A 8 -36.64 -56.48 -32.94
C SER A 8 -36.62 -54.97 -33.13
N MET A 9 -37.28 -54.28 -32.24
CA MET A 9 -37.34 -52.81 -32.20
C MET A 9 -36.24 -52.32 -31.27
N ILE A 10 -35.13 -51.79 -31.83
CA ILE A 10 -34.03 -51.17 -31.09
C ILE A 10 -34.44 -49.72 -30.79
N GLY A 11 -34.77 -49.44 -29.55
CA GLY A 11 -35.00 -48.08 -29.08
C GLY A 11 -33.67 -47.34 -28.85
N ILE A 12 -33.42 -46.30 -29.64
CA ILE A 12 -32.29 -45.37 -29.41
C ILE A 12 -32.73 -44.37 -28.35
N ALA A 13 -32.17 -44.50 -27.14
CA ALA A 13 -32.32 -43.49 -26.11
C ALA A 13 -31.32 -42.35 -26.42
N ALA A 14 -31.84 -41.21 -26.88
CA ALA A 14 -31.06 -39.99 -27.02
C ALA A 14 -30.82 -39.37 -25.62
N VAL A 15 -29.61 -39.48 -25.13
CA VAL A 15 -29.18 -38.76 -23.92
C VAL A 15 -28.91 -37.29 -24.31
N LEU A 16 -29.85 -36.41 -24.00
CA LEU A 16 -29.63 -34.96 -24.05
C LEU A 16 -28.72 -34.58 -22.87
N THR A 17 -27.42 -34.40 -23.11
CA THR A 17 -26.53 -33.72 -22.16
C THR A 17 -26.81 -32.22 -22.24
N ALA A 18 -27.54 -31.73 -21.25
CA ALA A 18 -27.69 -30.28 -21.04
C ALA A 18 -26.32 -29.69 -20.68
N PHE A 19 -25.73 -28.97 -21.65
CA PHE A 19 -24.56 -28.15 -21.41
C PHE A 19 -25.03 -26.92 -20.59
N ILE A 20 -24.76 -26.93 -19.26
CA ILE A 20 -24.96 -25.75 -18.41
C ILE A 20 -23.72 -24.89 -18.62
N PRO A 21 -23.82 -23.68 -19.23
CA PRO A 21 -22.71 -22.79 -19.26
C PRO A 21 -22.43 -22.32 -17.82
N SER A 22 -21.27 -22.64 -17.28
CA SER A 22 -20.76 -22.05 -16.04
C SER A 22 -20.62 -20.54 -16.27
N SER A 23 -21.57 -19.78 -15.80
CA SER A 23 -21.45 -18.32 -15.73
C SER A 23 -20.42 -18.01 -14.67
N ASP A 24 -19.16 -17.90 -15.08
CA ASP A 24 -18.13 -17.28 -14.28
C ASP A 24 -18.50 -15.80 -14.16
N SER A 25 -19.30 -15.50 -13.14
CA SER A 25 -19.64 -14.12 -12.76
C SER A 25 -18.41 -13.50 -12.11
N THR A 26 -17.39 -13.17 -12.93
CA THR A 26 -16.47 -12.11 -12.54
C THR A 26 -17.34 -10.87 -12.37
N LEU A 27 -17.48 -10.43 -11.12
CA LEU A 27 -18.04 -9.12 -10.84
C LEU A 27 -17.08 -8.11 -11.47
N ASP A 28 -17.31 -7.74 -12.72
CA ASP A 28 -16.76 -6.56 -13.35
C ASP A 28 -17.33 -5.37 -12.56
N LEU A 29 -16.62 -5.01 -11.48
CA LEU A 29 -16.86 -3.72 -10.84
C LEU A 29 -16.65 -2.67 -11.94
N PRO A 30 -17.62 -1.78 -12.20
CA PRO A 30 -17.46 -0.76 -13.21
C PRO A 30 -16.20 0.04 -12.85
N SER A 31 -15.17 -0.08 -13.69
CA SER A 31 -13.97 0.75 -13.59
C SER A 31 -14.41 2.17 -13.90
N THR A 32 -14.81 2.91 -12.86
CA THR A 32 -15.05 4.34 -13.01
C THR A 32 -13.70 4.96 -13.39
N THR A 33 -13.63 5.51 -14.59
CA THR A 33 -12.44 6.19 -15.10
C THR A 33 -12.01 7.21 -14.06
N ALA A 34 -10.79 7.09 -13.55
CA ALA A 34 -10.24 8.06 -12.60
C ALA A 34 -10.38 9.46 -13.22
N GLN A 35 -10.94 10.39 -12.47
CA GLN A 35 -11.17 11.75 -12.97
C GLN A 35 -10.00 12.62 -12.56
N ALA A 36 -9.52 13.47 -13.48
CA ALA A 36 -8.59 14.53 -13.16
C ALA A 36 -9.09 15.38 -11.98
N GLY A 37 -8.18 15.84 -11.11
CA GLY A 37 -8.53 16.69 -9.97
C GLY A 37 -7.60 16.55 -8.79
N THR A 38 -8.04 17.13 -7.68
CA THR A 38 -7.37 17.06 -6.37
C THR A 38 -8.01 15.94 -5.56
N TRP A 39 -7.16 15.20 -4.90
CA TRP A 39 -7.51 14.08 -4.04
C TRP A 39 -6.90 14.29 -2.67
N VAL A 40 -7.64 14.02 -1.62
CA VAL A 40 -7.18 14.13 -0.23
C VAL A 40 -7.21 12.76 0.42
N VAL A 41 -6.22 12.47 1.24
CA VAL A 41 -6.16 11.19 1.95
C VAL A 41 -7.38 11.00 2.84
N ASP A 42 -8.04 9.85 2.71
CA ASP A 42 -9.09 9.38 3.61
C ASP A 42 -8.43 8.73 4.83
N LYS A 43 -8.27 9.50 5.90
CA LYS A 43 -7.53 9.10 7.11
C LYS A 43 -8.07 7.82 7.77
N PRO A 44 -9.40 7.62 7.91
CA PRO A 44 -9.95 6.40 8.48
C PRO A 44 -9.59 5.10 7.72
N HIS A 45 -9.37 5.19 6.41
CA HIS A 45 -9.09 4.04 5.55
C HIS A 45 -7.63 3.98 5.08
N THR A 46 -6.79 4.87 5.60
CA THR A 46 -5.35 4.94 5.30
C THR A 46 -4.52 4.52 6.50
N ASN A 47 -3.38 3.87 6.24
CA ASN A 47 -2.42 3.58 7.30
C ASN A 47 -0.98 3.74 6.80
N VAL A 48 -0.11 4.23 7.69
CA VAL A 48 1.32 4.43 7.49
C VAL A 48 2.06 3.53 8.47
N LYS A 49 2.62 2.43 7.97
CA LYS A 49 3.29 1.40 8.78
C LYS A 49 4.78 1.34 8.48
N PHE A 50 5.52 0.89 9.45
CA PHE A 50 6.94 0.53 9.31
C PHE A 50 7.27 -0.75 10.06
N SER A 51 8.34 -1.42 9.63
CA SER A 51 8.92 -2.60 10.28
C SER A 51 10.43 -2.47 10.34
N VAL A 52 11.03 -2.86 11.47
CA VAL A 52 12.48 -2.81 11.69
C VAL A 52 12.94 -4.09 12.37
N ALA A 53 13.99 -4.72 11.85
CA ALA A 53 14.56 -5.91 12.47
C ALA A 53 15.04 -5.62 13.92
N HIS A 54 14.69 -6.49 14.85
CA HIS A 54 15.08 -6.44 16.25
C HIS A 54 15.92 -7.68 16.62
N LEU A 55 17.11 -7.46 17.17
CA LEU A 55 18.07 -8.50 17.54
C LEU A 55 18.42 -9.48 16.40
N VAL A 56 18.16 -9.08 15.14
CA VAL A 56 18.35 -9.92 13.93
C VAL A 56 17.41 -11.14 13.83
N ILE A 57 16.54 -11.37 14.80
CA ILE A 57 15.70 -12.59 14.91
C ILE A 57 14.19 -12.32 14.87
N SER A 58 13.76 -11.08 14.99
CA SER A 58 12.34 -10.67 15.00
C SER A 58 12.22 -9.25 14.46
N ASP A 59 10.99 -8.79 14.28
CA ASP A 59 10.72 -7.42 13.83
C ASP A 59 9.94 -6.64 14.89
N VAL A 60 10.15 -5.35 14.91
CA VAL A 60 9.31 -4.38 15.61
C VAL A 60 8.51 -3.64 14.55
N ASP A 61 7.20 -3.83 14.62
CA ASP A 61 6.25 -3.10 13.81
C ASP A 61 5.78 -1.83 14.52
N GLY A 62 5.48 -0.81 13.73
CA GLY A 62 4.87 0.42 14.21
C GLY A 62 4.09 1.14 13.13
N ASN A 63 3.41 2.20 13.55
CA ASN A 63 2.68 3.08 12.65
C ASN A 63 2.72 4.54 13.11
N PHE A 64 2.35 5.45 12.21
CA PHE A 64 2.05 6.85 12.54
C PHE A 64 0.53 7.03 12.50
N LYS A 65 -0.06 7.48 13.61
CA LYS A 65 -1.52 7.64 13.76
C LYS A 65 -2.04 8.96 13.20
N SER A 66 -1.18 9.98 13.08
CA SER A 66 -1.51 11.29 12.52
C SER A 66 -0.68 11.53 11.28
N PHE A 67 -1.35 11.73 10.17
CA PHE A 67 -0.76 12.00 8.87
C PHE A 67 -1.73 12.79 8.00
N ASP A 68 -1.23 13.38 6.92
CA ASP A 68 -2.02 14.05 5.90
C ASP A 68 -1.43 13.80 4.51
N GLY A 69 -2.24 13.94 3.47
CA GLY A 69 -1.76 13.75 2.11
C GLY A 69 -2.70 14.30 1.07
N THR A 70 -2.09 14.81 -0.01
CA THR A 70 -2.80 15.29 -1.20
C THR A 70 -2.16 14.69 -2.44
N MET A 71 -2.99 14.43 -3.43
CA MET A 71 -2.59 14.01 -4.76
C MET A 71 -3.33 14.86 -5.79
N GLU A 72 -2.59 15.48 -6.71
CA GLU A 72 -3.13 16.21 -7.85
C GLU A 72 -2.80 15.46 -9.13
N SER A 73 -3.78 15.24 -9.99
CA SER A 73 -3.57 14.64 -11.31
C SER A 73 -4.49 15.24 -12.34
N SER A 74 -3.99 15.49 -13.55
CA SER A 74 -4.79 15.90 -14.71
C SER A 74 -5.18 14.72 -15.60
N LYS A 75 -4.60 13.53 -15.37
CA LYS A 75 -4.82 12.32 -16.15
C LYS A 75 -5.64 11.29 -15.40
N ALA A 76 -6.44 10.55 -16.14
CA ALA A 76 -7.28 9.48 -15.59
C ALA A 76 -6.47 8.28 -15.05
N ASP A 77 -5.26 8.07 -15.57
CA ASP A 77 -4.35 7.00 -15.18
C ASP A 77 -3.34 7.42 -14.10
N PHE A 78 -3.47 8.62 -13.53
CA PHE A 78 -2.57 9.21 -12.55
C PHE A 78 -1.10 9.31 -12.97
N SER A 79 -0.74 9.14 -14.24
CA SER A 79 0.66 9.12 -14.69
C SER A 79 1.40 10.45 -14.51
N ASP A 80 0.68 11.54 -14.22
CA ASP A 80 1.20 12.86 -13.90
C ASP A 80 0.98 13.28 -12.45
N ALA A 81 0.63 12.32 -11.57
CA ALA A 81 0.26 12.62 -10.20
C ALA A 81 1.39 13.31 -9.42
N LYS A 82 1.02 14.41 -8.76
CA LYS A 82 1.85 15.13 -7.80
C LYS A 82 1.34 14.81 -6.41
N ILE A 83 2.19 14.22 -5.59
CA ILE A 83 1.82 13.72 -4.27
C ILE A 83 2.62 14.46 -3.20
N THR A 84 1.93 15.00 -2.20
CA THR A 84 2.55 15.48 -0.96
C THR A 84 1.95 14.68 0.19
N PHE A 85 2.81 14.18 1.08
CA PHE A 85 2.38 13.40 2.23
C PHE A 85 3.19 13.83 3.45
N THR A 86 2.54 13.92 4.62
CA THR A 86 3.18 14.25 5.90
C THR A 86 2.75 13.26 6.97
N ALA A 87 3.63 13.00 7.93
CA ALA A 87 3.30 12.23 9.12
C ALA A 87 3.85 12.92 10.37
N ASP A 88 3.02 13.05 11.40
CA ASP A 88 3.41 13.66 12.67
C ASP A 88 4.26 12.68 13.47
N VAL A 89 5.48 13.05 13.77
CA VAL A 89 6.43 12.22 14.52
C VAL A 89 5.92 11.87 15.91
N SER A 90 5.20 12.79 16.56
CA SER A 90 4.62 12.57 17.88
C SER A 90 3.55 11.49 17.92
N SER A 91 3.01 11.11 16.75
CA SER A 91 1.97 10.09 16.59
C SER A 91 2.49 8.68 16.43
N ILE A 92 3.81 8.49 16.50
CA ILE A 92 4.44 7.16 16.40
C ILE A 92 3.91 6.23 17.47
N ASN A 93 3.56 5.02 17.07
CA ASN A 93 3.03 4.00 17.95
C ASN A 93 3.58 2.63 17.57
N THR A 94 4.19 1.96 18.54
CA THR A 94 4.72 0.59 18.41
C THR A 94 4.11 -0.34 19.47
N ASP A 95 2.96 0.07 20.05
CA ASP A 95 2.27 -0.63 21.15
C ASP A 95 3.16 -0.81 22.40
N ASN A 96 4.13 0.10 22.58
CA ASN A 96 5.02 0.16 23.77
C ASN A 96 5.37 1.61 24.07
N GLU A 97 4.76 2.16 25.11
CA GLU A 97 4.89 3.58 25.47
C GLU A 97 6.36 4.00 25.76
N MET A 98 7.13 3.14 26.43
CA MET A 98 8.54 3.44 26.73
C MET A 98 9.35 3.56 25.44
N ARG A 99 9.15 2.67 24.49
CA ARG A 99 9.80 2.70 23.17
C ARG A 99 9.33 3.90 22.36
N ASP A 100 8.03 4.19 22.35
CA ASP A 100 7.47 5.32 21.62
C ASP A 100 8.02 6.66 22.16
N ASN A 101 8.18 6.79 23.48
CA ASN A 101 8.80 7.96 24.10
C ASN A 101 10.28 8.08 23.73
N HIS A 102 11.01 6.97 23.69
CA HIS A 102 12.41 6.97 23.26
C HIS A 102 12.53 7.31 21.75
N LEU A 103 11.66 6.79 20.89
CA LEU A 103 11.64 7.15 19.47
C LEU A 103 11.39 8.64 19.24
N LYS A 104 10.60 9.30 20.10
CA LYS A 104 10.33 10.75 20.00
C LYS A 104 11.49 11.61 20.53
N SER A 105 12.43 11.04 21.31
CA SER A 105 13.55 11.76 21.90
C SER A 105 14.56 12.26 20.86
N ASP A 106 15.53 13.05 21.30
CA ASP A 106 16.61 13.59 20.46
C ASP A 106 17.59 12.51 19.96
N GLU A 107 17.70 11.37 20.65
CA GLU A 107 18.46 10.21 20.19
C GLU A 107 17.91 9.58 18.91
N PHE A 108 16.60 9.78 18.62
CA PHE A 108 15.95 9.29 17.41
C PHE A 108 15.37 10.43 16.57
N PHE A 109 14.03 10.56 16.55
CA PHE A 109 13.35 11.52 15.66
C PHE A 109 13.47 12.97 16.13
N ASN A 110 13.69 13.23 17.41
CA ASN A 110 13.67 14.57 18.01
C ASN A 110 12.38 15.32 17.64
N ALA A 111 11.24 14.76 18.05
CA ALA A 111 9.92 15.26 17.70
C ALA A 111 9.69 16.73 18.11
N ALA A 112 10.34 17.18 19.17
CA ALA A 112 10.26 18.57 19.63
C ALA A 112 10.85 19.57 18.62
N LYS A 113 11.93 19.17 17.91
CA LYS A 113 12.59 20.01 16.91
C LYS A 113 12.10 19.73 15.49
N PHE A 114 11.77 18.48 15.21
CA PHE A 114 11.33 18.00 13.90
C PHE A 114 9.97 17.29 14.02
N PRO A 115 8.88 18.05 14.16
CA PRO A 115 7.57 17.50 14.49
C PRO A 115 6.96 16.66 13.37
N GLN A 116 7.43 16.81 12.11
CA GLN A 116 6.86 16.13 10.95
C GLN A 116 7.94 15.54 10.06
N MET A 117 7.61 14.39 9.47
CA MET A 117 8.23 13.88 8.27
C MET A 117 7.43 14.34 7.06
N LYS A 118 8.11 14.54 5.92
CA LYS A 118 7.47 15.01 4.68
C LYS A 118 7.98 14.26 3.47
N PHE A 119 7.07 13.88 2.59
CA PHE A 119 7.37 13.37 1.26
C PHE A 119 6.75 14.27 0.19
N VAL A 120 7.54 14.56 -0.87
CA VAL A 120 7.07 15.29 -2.05
C VAL A 120 7.51 14.52 -3.28
N SER A 121 6.57 14.09 -4.11
CA SER A 121 6.87 13.35 -5.32
C SER A 121 7.61 14.21 -6.35
N THR A 122 8.50 13.57 -7.11
CA THR A 122 9.15 14.14 -8.30
C THR A 122 8.67 13.45 -9.57
N SER A 123 8.26 12.18 -9.48
CA SER A 123 7.63 11.46 -10.60
C SER A 123 6.72 10.35 -10.09
N PHE A 124 5.68 10.06 -10.89
CA PHE A 124 4.79 8.92 -10.71
C PHE A 124 4.59 8.23 -12.05
N THR A 125 5.35 7.16 -12.29
CA THR A 125 5.52 6.54 -13.61
C THR A 125 4.80 5.19 -13.66
N PRO A 126 3.85 4.99 -14.59
CA PRO A 126 3.20 3.69 -14.77
C PRO A 126 4.20 2.65 -15.33
N LEU A 127 4.10 1.42 -14.81
CA LEU A 127 4.90 0.27 -15.23
C LEU A 127 4.06 -0.84 -15.90
N GLY A 128 2.75 -0.61 -16.07
CA GLY A 128 1.79 -1.63 -16.50
C GLY A 128 1.21 -2.43 -15.31
N ASP A 129 0.17 -3.22 -15.56
CA ASP A 129 -0.47 -4.12 -14.58
C ASP A 129 -0.83 -3.43 -13.24
N ASN A 130 -1.34 -2.21 -13.31
CA ASN A 130 -1.66 -1.37 -12.14
C ASN A 130 -0.46 -1.12 -11.21
N LYS A 131 0.77 -1.19 -11.72
CA LYS A 131 1.99 -0.90 -10.97
C LYS A 131 2.56 0.44 -11.40
N TYR A 132 3.14 1.14 -10.43
CA TYR A 132 3.78 2.44 -10.64
C TYR A 132 5.09 2.50 -9.86
N LYS A 133 5.99 3.34 -10.36
CA LYS A 133 7.17 3.79 -9.63
C LYS A 133 6.93 5.23 -9.17
N LEU A 134 6.92 5.44 -7.86
CA LEU A 134 6.82 6.75 -7.25
C LEU A 134 8.19 7.17 -6.74
N VAL A 135 8.76 8.21 -7.34
CA VAL A 135 10.02 8.81 -6.87
C VAL A 135 9.71 10.15 -6.23
N GLY A 136 10.40 10.45 -5.13
CA GLY A 136 10.22 11.73 -4.45
C GLY A 136 11.25 11.99 -3.37
N ASN A 137 11.17 13.16 -2.80
CA ASN A 137 12.04 13.63 -1.72
C ASN A 137 11.40 13.34 -0.38
N LEU A 138 12.01 12.46 0.41
CA LEU A 138 11.61 12.16 1.78
C LEU A 138 12.50 12.95 2.74
N THR A 139 11.87 13.74 3.60
CA THR A 139 12.53 14.51 4.67
C THR A 139 12.19 13.87 6.00
N ILE A 140 13.21 13.44 6.73
CA ILE A 140 13.12 12.98 8.12
C ILE A 140 14.13 13.79 8.92
N ARG A 141 13.69 14.41 10.02
CA ARG A 141 14.46 15.41 10.75
C ARG A 141 14.91 16.55 9.82
N ASP A 142 16.21 16.79 9.75
CA ASP A 142 16.87 17.81 8.92
C ASP A 142 17.47 17.25 7.60
N VAL A 143 17.23 15.99 7.29
CA VAL A 143 17.79 15.35 6.10
C VAL A 143 16.72 15.04 5.08
N THR A 144 16.97 15.44 3.83
CA THR A 144 16.11 15.13 2.67
C THR A 144 16.89 14.25 1.71
N LYS A 145 16.29 13.12 1.34
CA LYS A 145 16.86 12.20 0.32
C LYS A 145 15.80 11.78 -0.68
N SER A 146 16.25 11.50 -1.90
CA SER A 146 15.40 10.88 -2.91
C SER A 146 15.14 9.42 -2.55
N VAL A 147 13.87 9.02 -2.53
CA VAL A 147 13.45 7.63 -2.32
C VAL A 147 12.53 7.19 -3.45
N THR A 148 12.50 5.87 -3.66
CA THR A 148 11.62 5.24 -4.65
C THR A 148 10.68 4.28 -3.93
N PHE A 149 9.38 4.44 -4.18
CA PHE A 149 8.36 3.49 -3.74
C PHE A 149 7.88 2.66 -4.93
N ASP A 150 7.72 1.36 -4.70
CA ASP A 150 6.92 0.51 -5.56
C ASP A 150 5.45 0.66 -5.16
N VAL A 151 4.61 1.02 -6.15
CA VAL A 151 3.19 1.30 -5.89
C VAL A 151 2.32 0.34 -6.68
N LYS A 152 1.34 -0.24 -6.00
CA LYS A 152 0.23 -0.98 -6.62
C LYS A 152 -1.04 -0.13 -6.50
N TYR A 153 -1.64 0.17 -7.65
CA TYR A 153 -2.96 0.80 -7.73
C TYR A 153 -4.05 -0.26 -7.55
N GLY A 154 -4.95 -0.03 -6.63
CA GLY A 154 -6.06 -0.93 -6.30
C GLY A 154 -7.33 -0.70 -7.11
N GLY A 155 -7.40 0.45 -7.80
CA GLY A 155 -8.59 0.86 -8.54
C GLY A 155 -9.22 2.14 -8.00
N THR A 156 -10.19 2.63 -8.75
CA THR A 156 -11.05 3.78 -8.38
C THR A 156 -12.50 3.31 -8.32
N VAL A 157 -13.23 3.74 -7.30
CA VAL A 157 -14.63 3.40 -7.09
C VAL A 157 -15.42 4.62 -6.61
N ALA A 158 -16.65 4.77 -7.09
CA ALA A 158 -17.62 5.70 -6.52
C ALA A 158 -18.35 5.01 -5.37
N ALA A 159 -18.14 5.46 -4.15
CA ALA A 159 -18.73 4.89 -2.93
C ALA A 159 -18.83 5.95 -1.83
N MET A 160 -19.70 5.73 -0.85
CA MET A 160 -19.79 6.51 0.39
C MET A 160 -19.85 8.04 0.17
N GLY A 161 -20.55 8.47 -0.90
CA GLY A 161 -20.72 9.90 -1.23
C GLY A 161 -19.48 10.57 -1.80
N GLY A 162 -18.56 9.80 -2.41
CA GLY A 162 -17.38 10.31 -3.08
C GLY A 162 -16.79 9.32 -4.08
N THR A 163 -15.72 9.75 -4.74
CA THR A 163 -14.89 8.87 -5.57
C THR A 163 -13.60 8.59 -4.82
N HIS A 164 -13.27 7.33 -4.66
CA HIS A 164 -12.11 6.84 -3.92
C HIS A 164 -11.12 6.15 -4.84
N ALA A 165 -9.82 6.34 -4.59
CA ALA A 165 -8.73 5.69 -5.30
C ALA A 165 -7.75 5.06 -4.31
N GLY A 166 -7.55 3.74 -4.41
CA GLY A 166 -6.73 2.96 -3.49
C GLY A 166 -5.32 2.71 -4.02
N PHE A 167 -4.31 2.89 -3.17
CA PHE A 167 -2.89 2.63 -3.49
C PHE A 167 -2.20 1.91 -2.34
N LYS A 168 -1.29 0.99 -2.68
CA LYS A 168 -0.33 0.43 -1.74
C LYS A 168 1.07 0.80 -2.19
N ALA A 169 1.80 1.57 -1.37
CA ALA A 169 3.18 1.97 -1.61
C ALA A 169 4.12 1.29 -0.63
N THR A 170 5.24 0.75 -1.11
CA THR A 170 6.26 0.08 -0.29
C THR A 170 7.66 0.54 -0.65
N THR A 171 8.52 0.70 0.34
CA THR A 171 9.96 0.97 0.16
C THR A 171 10.75 0.52 1.38
N THR A 172 12.07 0.45 1.23
CA THR A 172 13.01 0.26 2.35
C THR A 172 13.99 1.42 2.34
N ILE A 173 14.24 2.00 3.50
CA ILE A 173 15.23 3.07 3.69
C ILE A 173 16.27 2.68 4.73
N ASP A 174 17.47 3.20 4.62
CA ASP A 174 18.47 3.14 5.71
C ASP A 174 18.22 4.32 6.67
N ARG A 175 17.84 4.04 7.92
CA ARG A 175 17.55 5.08 8.92
C ARG A 175 18.76 5.93 9.28
N PHE A 176 19.99 5.40 9.12
CA PHE A 176 21.21 6.17 9.38
C PHE A 176 21.40 7.29 8.37
N ASP A 177 20.87 7.12 7.17
CA ASP A 177 20.84 8.15 6.14
C ASP A 177 20.09 9.43 6.57
N TYR A 178 19.21 9.33 7.56
CA TYR A 178 18.40 10.42 8.11
C TYR A 178 18.81 10.85 9.52
N ASN A 179 20.06 10.57 9.91
CA ASN A 179 20.56 10.90 11.25
C ASN A 179 19.81 10.21 12.43
N LEU A 180 19.11 9.11 12.18
CA LEU A 180 18.52 8.25 13.21
C LEU A 180 19.57 7.22 13.67
N LYS A 181 20.64 7.72 14.31
CA LYS A 181 21.91 6.98 14.50
C LYS A 181 21.97 6.15 15.79
N TRP A 182 20.95 6.20 16.64
CA TRP A 182 20.96 5.35 17.82
C TRP A 182 21.23 3.90 17.42
N SER A 183 22.23 3.29 18.06
CA SER A 183 22.63 1.93 17.80
C SER A 183 23.23 1.34 19.06
N LYS A 184 22.78 0.14 19.39
CA LYS A 184 23.41 -0.76 20.36
C LYS A 184 23.67 -2.08 19.67
N THR A 185 24.77 -2.71 20.05
CA THR A 185 25.12 -4.06 19.58
C THR A 185 24.82 -5.10 20.66
N THR A 186 24.46 -6.30 20.22
CA THR A 186 24.35 -7.47 21.08
C THR A 186 25.73 -8.02 21.41
N GLU A 187 25.84 -8.89 22.39
CA GLU A 187 27.09 -9.60 22.72
C GLU A 187 27.63 -10.41 21.53
N ALA A 188 26.76 -10.88 20.64
CA ALA A 188 27.09 -11.58 19.40
C ALA A 188 27.50 -10.65 18.24
N GLY A 189 27.54 -9.31 18.45
CA GLY A 189 27.93 -8.33 17.44
C GLY A 189 26.82 -7.88 16.49
N GLY A 190 25.57 -8.38 16.63
CA GLY A 190 24.41 -7.94 15.84
C GLY A 190 23.83 -6.62 16.37
N MET A 191 23.12 -5.87 15.53
CA MET A 191 22.42 -4.66 15.96
C MET A 191 21.15 -4.99 16.73
N VAL A 192 20.89 -4.25 17.84
CA VAL A 192 19.63 -4.34 18.59
C VAL A 192 18.46 -3.87 17.72
N ALA A 193 18.62 -2.79 16.99
CA ALA A 193 17.66 -2.31 15.99
C ALA A 193 18.35 -2.21 14.62
N GLY A 194 17.81 -2.86 13.62
CA GLY A 194 18.33 -2.85 12.25
C GLY A 194 18.44 -1.45 11.66
N LYS A 195 19.28 -1.30 10.64
CA LYS A 195 19.42 -0.03 9.91
C LYS A 195 18.31 0.14 8.86
N ASP A 196 17.88 -0.96 8.27
CA ASP A 196 16.87 -0.97 7.22
C ASP A 196 15.48 -0.88 7.83
N VAL A 197 14.68 0.05 7.35
CA VAL A 197 13.29 0.29 7.77
C VAL A 197 12.40 0.05 6.57
N GLU A 198 11.58 -0.99 6.64
CA GLU A 198 10.53 -1.22 5.65
C GLU A 198 9.35 -0.29 5.93
N ILE A 199 8.87 0.40 4.89
CA ILE A 199 7.73 1.31 4.96
C ILE A 199 6.63 0.77 4.06
N THR A 200 5.42 0.63 4.60
CA THR A 200 4.22 0.27 3.86
C THR A 200 3.12 1.30 4.13
N ILE A 201 2.63 1.93 3.06
CA ILE A 201 1.51 2.87 3.12
C ILE A 201 0.36 2.25 2.30
N ASN A 202 -0.78 1.99 2.96
CA ASN A 202 -2.02 1.71 2.27
C ASN A 202 -2.84 2.98 2.32
N ALA A 203 -2.98 3.65 1.18
CA ALA A 203 -3.63 4.94 1.08
C ALA A 203 -4.95 4.81 0.32
N ASP A 204 -6.00 5.33 0.91
CA ASP A 204 -7.26 5.66 0.24
C ASP A 204 -7.28 7.18 0.03
N PHE A 205 -7.43 7.61 -1.21
CA PHE A 205 -7.60 9.01 -1.56
C PHE A 205 -9.03 9.26 -2.01
N LYS A 206 -9.67 10.22 -1.39
CA LYS A 206 -11.00 10.70 -1.75
C LYS A 206 -10.87 11.94 -2.63
N LYS A 207 -11.62 11.97 -3.74
CA LYS A 207 -11.67 13.13 -4.61
C LYS A 207 -12.35 14.30 -3.91
N SER A 208 -11.70 15.48 -3.94
CA SER A 208 -12.24 16.74 -3.42
C SER A 208 -13.30 17.32 -4.34
#